data_ada68a37a52011db3000d6b15f23bc1e
#
_entry.id   ada68a37a52011db3000d6b15f23bc1e
#
_cell.length_a   1.000
_cell.length_b   1.000
_cell.length_c   1.000
_cell.angle_alpha   90.00
_cell.angle_beta   90.00
_cell.angle_gamma   90.00
#
_symmetry.space_group_name_H-M   'P 1'
#
loop_
_entity.id
_entity.type
_entity.pdbx_description
1 polymer ?
#
loop_
_entity_poly.entity_id
_entity_poly.type
_entity_poly.pdbx_seq_one_letter_code
_entity_poly.pdbx_strand_id
1 'polypeptide(L)'
;PDFKLEEQVVYLTVPASFDAAAKDLTIEAAARAGLTQVNLLEEPQAAFYAWLHRANESWRDRVKAGDRILVCDVGGGTTDFSLIEVIDQDGELTLERIAVGDHILLGGDNMDLTLAHHLLGKFTAAGKKLDANQQRSLVQAARQAKEKLLSNPELESEPIVVLGRGSKLIGGKLKTELTREEIEKILIDG
;
A
#
# COMPACT_ATOMS: atom_id res chain seq x y z
N PRO A 1 -6.88 3.85 29.46
CA PRO A 1 -8.00 3.94 28.55
C PRO A 1 -9.00 2.87 28.94
N ASP A 2 -10.27 3.27 29.00
CA ASP A 2 -11.37 2.40 29.48
C ASP A 2 -11.85 1.40 28.42
N PHE A 3 -11.18 1.36 27.26
CA PHE A 3 -11.53 0.49 26.13
C PHE A 3 -10.29 -0.30 25.71
N LYS A 4 -10.24 -1.57 26.11
CA LYS A 4 -9.21 -2.50 25.65
C LYS A 4 -9.62 -3.09 24.32
N LEU A 5 -8.66 -3.27 23.41
CA LEU A 5 -8.92 -3.79 22.08
C LEU A 5 -9.50 -5.22 22.12
N GLU A 6 -9.06 -6.03 23.09
CA GLU A 6 -9.51 -7.41 23.30
C GLU A 6 -11.00 -7.51 23.70
N GLU A 7 -11.60 -6.42 24.19
CA GLU A 7 -13.00 -6.34 24.61
C GLU A 7 -13.90 -5.77 23.52
N GLN A 8 -13.33 -5.38 22.37
CA GLN A 8 -14.05 -4.78 21.25
C GLN A 8 -14.36 -5.77 20.16
N VAL A 9 -15.41 -5.50 19.39
CA VAL A 9 -15.64 -6.17 18.10
C VAL A 9 -14.68 -5.55 17.08
N VAL A 10 -13.77 -6.36 16.53
CA VAL A 10 -12.73 -5.92 15.60
C VAL A 10 -13.10 -6.34 14.19
N TYR A 11 -13.11 -5.39 13.26
CA TYR A 11 -13.15 -5.68 11.84
C TYR A 11 -11.72 -5.64 11.30
N LEU A 12 -11.22 -6.79 10.87
CA LEU A 12 -9.87 -6.96 10.34
C LEU A 12 -9.94 -7.13 8.83
N THR A 13 -9.28 -6.24 8.10
CA THR A 13 -9.28 -6.31 6.64
C THR A 13 -8.29 -7.35 6.13
N VAL A 14 -8.68 -8.04 5.06
CA VAL A 14 -7.86 -9.05 4.36
C VAL A 14 -8.00 -8.86 2.86
N PRO A 15 -6.97 -9.23 2.06
CA PRO A 15 -7.07 -9.22 0.61
C PRO A 15 -8.27 -10.03 0.10
N ALA A 16 -8.91 -9.55 -0.95
CA ALA A 16 -10.05 -10.25 -1.57
C ALA A 16 -9.66 -11.62 -2.14
N SER A 17 -8.37 -11.81 -2.46
CA SER A 17 -7.77 -13.03 -2.96
C SER A 17 -7.53 -14.12 -1.90
N PHE A 18 -7.69 -13.81 -0.59
CA PHE A 18 -7.50 -14.80 0.46
C PHE A 18 -8.53 -15.92 0.33
N ASP A 19 -8.04 -17.15 0.19
CA ASP A 19 -8.85 -18.35 0.26
C ASP A 19 -9.31 -18.65 1.70
N ALA A 20 -10.11 -19.70 1.87
CA ALA A 20 -10.62 -20.09 3.19
C ALA A 20 -9.48 -20.40 4.18
N ALA A 21 -8.40 -21.05 3.73
CA ALA A 21 -7.28 -21.41 4.60
C ALA A 21 -6.53 -20.15 5.08
N ALA A 22 -6.30 -19.18 4.21
CA ALA A 22 -5.65 -17.91 4.58
C ALA A 22 -6.52 -17.09 5.55
N LYS A 23 -7.86 -17.10 5.35
CA LYS A 23 -8.81 -16.45 6.25
C LYS A 23 -8.82 -17.12 7.64
N ASP A 24 -8.84 -18.45 7.69
CA ASP A 24 -8.79 -19.22 8.95
C ASP A 24 -7.50 -18.98 9.72
N LEU A 25 -6.35 -18.98 9.03
CA LEU A 25 -5.05 -18.66 9.64
C LEU A 25 -4.99 -17.22 10.20
N THR A 26 -5.64 -16.28 9.54
CA THR A 26 -5.73 -14.89 10.01
C THR A 26 -6.56 -14.81 11.29
N ILE A 27 -7.70 -15.49 11.36
CA ILE A 27 -8.54 -15.58 12.56
C ILE A 27 -7.77 -16.25 13.71
N GLU A 28 -7.07 -17.36 13.43
CA GLU A 28 -6.26 -18.05 14.43
C GLU A 28 -5.13 -17.14 14.97
N ALA A 29 -4.45 -16.40 14.10
CA ALA A 29 -3.41 -15.45 14.51
C ALA A 29 -3.98 -14.33 15.38
N ALA A 30 -5.14 -13.78 15.02
CA ALA A 30 -5.84 -12.76 15.81
C ALA A 30 -6.23 -13.31 17.19
N ALA A 31 -6.79 -14.53 17.26
CA ALA A 31 -7.14 -15.18 18.52
C ALA A 31 -5.91 -15.41 19.43
N ARG A 32 -4.76 -15.82 18.85
CA ARG A 32 -3.49 -15.95 19.58
C ARG A 32 -2.96 -14.62 20.11
N ALA A 33 -3.30 -13.51 19.44
CA ALA A 33 -2.98 -12.15 19.89
C ALA A 33 -3.97 -11.61 20.93
N GLY A 34 -4.99 -12.41 21.34
CA GLY A 34 -5.99 -12.03 22.32
C GLY A 34 -7.27 -11.41 21.73
N LEU A 35 -7.35 -11.29 20.39
CA LEU A 35 -8.53 -10.74 19.70
C LEU A 35 -9.50 -11.87 19.38
N THR A 36 -10.51 -12.07 20.23
CA THR A 36 -11.46 -13.19 20.10
C THR A 36 -12.76 -12.83 19.38
N GLN A 37 -13.04 -11.53 19.20
CA GLN A 37 -14.22 -11.02 18.52
C GLN A 37 -13.82 -10.35 17.20
N VAL A 38 -13.31 -11.13 16.25
CA VAL A 38 -12.84 -10.65 14.95
C VAL A 38 -13.80 -11.03 13.86
N ASN A 39 -14.20 -10.05 13.05
CA ASN A 39 -14.90 -10.22 11.78
C ASN A 39 -13.94 -9.88 10.65
N LEU A 40 -13.76 -10.78 9.70
CA LEU A 40 -12.98 -10.46 8.50
C LEU A 40 -13.82 -9.65 7.53
N LEU A 41 -13.19 -8.64 6.94
CA LEU A 41 -13.75 -7.80 5.89
C LEU A 41 -12.75 -7.73 4.75
N GLU A 42 -13.17 -7.90 3.51
CA GLU A 42 -12.26 -7.78 2.39
C GLU A 42 -11.85 -6.30 2.17
N GLU A 43 -10.56 -6.05 1.89
CA GLU A 43 -10.01 -4.70 1.71
C GLU A 43 -10.79 -3.85 0.70
N PRO A 44 -11.18 -4.37 -0.50
CA PRO A 44 -12.01 -3.60 -1.43
C PRO A 44 -13.39 -3.24 -0.88
N GLN A 45 -13.98 -4.11 -0.06
CA GLN A 45 -15.26 -3.81 0.60
C GLN A 45 -15.08 -2.72 1.65
N ALA A 46 -14.01 -2.79 2.44
CA ALA A 46 -13.70 -1.76 3.43
C ALA A 46 -13.47 -0.38 2.77
N ALA A 47 -12.71 -0.34 1.69
CA ALA A 47 -12.47 0.88 0.90
C ALA A 47 -13.78 1.45 0.36
N PHE A 48 -14.66 0.58 -0.14
CA PHE A 48 -15.95 0.96 -0.64
C PHE A 48 -16.89 1.50 0.46
N TYR A 49 -16.95 0.82 1.62
CA TYR A 49 -17.71 1.32 2.77
C TYR A 49 -17.16 2.67 3.30
N ALA A 50 -15.84 2.86 3.28
CA ALA A 50 -15.23 4.13 3.62
C ALA A 50 -15.65 5.25 2.65
N TRP A 51 -15.76 4.94 1.36
CA TRP A 51 -16.27 5.87 0.36
C TRP A 51 -17.74 6.21 0.60
N LEU A 52 -18.60 5.22 0.84
CA LEU A 52 -20.01 5.43 1.18
C LEU A 52 -20.17 6.34 2.40
N HIS A 53 -19.39 6.04 3.47
CA HIS A 53 -19.41 6.82 4.70
C HIS A 53 -19.02 8.29 4.45
N ARG A 54 -17.97 8.53 3.66
CA ARG A 54 -17.55 9.89 3.31
C ARG A 54 -18.54 10.62 2.41
N ALA A 55 -19.16 9.90 1.48
CA ALA A 55 -20.16 10.45 0.58
C ALA A 55 -21.49 10.72 1.29
N ASN A 56 -21.72 10.07 2.45
CA ASN A 56 -22.97 10.16 3.19
C ASN A 56 -24.19 9.91 2.27
N GLU A 57 -25.32 10.58 2.45
CA GLU A 57 -26.50 10.40 1.59
C GLU A 57 -26.25 10.77 0.11
N SER A 58 -25.24 11.60 -0.17
CA SER A 58 -24.95 12.07 -1.54
C SER A 58 -24.39 10.97 -2.49
N TRP A 59 -24.08 9.76 -2.00
CA TRP A 59 -23.67 8.67 -2.89
C TRP A 59 -24.78 8.23 -3.83
N ARG A 60 -26.04 8.32 -3.38
CA ARG A 60 -27.24 8.00 -4.20
C ARG A 60 -27.43 8.95 -5.36
N ASP A 61 -26.94 10.19 -5.23
CA ASP A 61 -26.97 11.19 -6.30
C ASP A 61 -25.86 10.96 -7.34
N ARG A 62 -24.85 10.15 -7.00
CA ARG A 62 -23.67 9.91 -7.84
C ARG A 62 -23.72 8.62 -8.62
N VAL A 63 -24.58 7.70 -8.24
CA VAL A 63 -24.73 6.39 -8.87
C VAL A 63 -26.21 6.07 -9.08
N LYS A 64 -26.50 5.25 -10.08
CA LYS A 64 -27.83 4.76 -10.42
C LYS A 64 -27.81 3.27 -10.66
N ALA A 65 -28.95 2.62 -10.61
CA ALA A 65 -29.09 1.22 -10.95
C ALA A 65 -28.49 0.92 -12.34
N GLY A 66 -27.68 -0.12 -12.44
CA GLY A 66 -26.93 -0.53 -13.62
C GLY A 66 -25.53 0.09 -13.73
N ASP A 67 -25.16 1.03 -12.87
CA ASP A 67 -23.78 1.54 -12.83
C ASP A 67 -22.83 0.47 -12.30
N ARG A 68 -21.59 0.49 -12.79
CA ARG A 68 -20.53 -0.41 -12.35
C ARG A 68 -19.38 0.41 -11.76
N ILE A 69 -18.97 0.01 -10.56
CA ILE A 69 -17.93 0.66 -9.79
C ILE A 69 -16.71 -0.27 -9.77
N LEU A 70 -15.60 0.19 -10.34
CA LEU A 70 -14.32 -0.51 -10.23
C LEU A 70 -13.59 -0.01 -8.98
N VAL A 71 -13.31 -0.94 -8.07
CA VAL A 71 -12.44 -0.69 -6.92
C VAL A 71 -11.05 -1.17 -7.28
N CYS A 72 -10.08 -0.25 -7.25
CA CYS A 72 -8.66 -0.52 -7.47
C CYS A 72 -7.95 -0.35 -6.12
N ASP A 73 -7.48 -1.44 -5.54
CA ASP A 73 -6.71 -1.44 -4.30
C ASP A 73 -5.23 -1.69 -4.62
N VAL A 74 -4.42 -0.66 -4.49
CA VAL A 74 -2.97 -0.70 -4.73
C VAL A 74 -2.26 -0.58 -3.40
N GLY A 75 -1.93 -1.73 -2.83
CA GLY A 75 -1.24 -1.84 -1.54
C GLY A 75 0.29 -1.77 -1.63
N GLY A 76 0.95 -2.14 -0.55
CA GLY A 76 2.43 -2.25 -0.51
C GLY A 76 2.94 -3.42 -1.36
N GLY A 77 2.36 -4.59 -1.20
CA GLY A 77 2.80 -5.83 -1.87
C GLY A 77 1.89 -6.30 -3.00
N THR A 78 0.67 -5.80 -3.10
CA THR A 78 -0.38 -6.33 -3.99
C THR A 78 -1.18 -5.23 -4.63
N THR A 79 -1.79 -5.58 -5.77
CA THR A 79 -2.82 -4.78 -6.43
C THR A 79 -4.02 -5.69 -6.70
N ASP A 80 -5.17 -5.30 -6.21
CA ASP A 80 -6.42 -6.03 -6.31
C ASP A 80 -7.50 -5.18 -7.01
N PHE A 81 -8.30 -5.84 -7.84
CA PHE A 81 -9.43 -5.21 -8.53
C PHE A 81 -10.72 -5.91 -8.14
N SER A 82 -11.77 -5.14 -7.86
CA SER A 82 -13.12 -5.65 -7.64
C SER A 82 -14.12 -4.83 -8.41
N LEU A 83 -15.09 -5.50 -9.04
CA LEU A 83 -16.17 -4.86 -9.77
C LEU A 83 -17.46 -5.02 -8.98
N ILE A 84 -18.11 -3.90 -8.70
CA ILE A 84 -19.36 -3.81 -7.94
C ILE A 84 -20.43 -3.24 -8.89
N GLU A 85 -21.60 -3.86 -8.93
CA GLU A 85 -22.77 -3.37 -9.65
C GLU A 85 -23.76 -2.72 -8.69
N VAL A 86 -24.31 -1.59 -9.10
CA VAL A 86 -25.41 -0.91 -8.40
C VAL A 86 -26.71 -1.50 -8.91
N ILE A 87 -27.48 -2.14 -8.03
CA ILE A 87 -28.76 -2.74 -8.38
C ILE A 87 -29.92 -2.05 -7.65
N ASP A 88 -31.08 -2.01 -8.27
CA ASP A 88 -32.31 -1.58 -7.63
C ASP A 88 -33.01 -2.84 -7.06
N GLN A 89 -33.22 -2.83 -5.76
CA GLN A 89 -33.91 -3.88 -5.06
C GLN A 89 -35.12 -3.27 -4.34
N ASP A 90 -36.28 -3.45 -4.92
CA ASP A 90 -37.56 -2.93 -4.38
C ASP A 90 -37.58 -1.39 -4.17
N GLY A 91 -36.90 -0.62 -5.04
CA GLY A 91 -36.81 0.85 -4.97
C GLY A 91 -35.66 1.35 -4.10
N GLU A 92 -34.85 0.46 -3.54
CA GLU A 92 -33.62 0.81 -2.83
C GLU A 92 -32.38 0.42 -3.63
N LEU A 93 -31.43 1.34 -3.75
CA LEU A 93 -30.13 1.04 -4.36
C LEU A 93 -29.31 0.15 -3.42
N THR A 94 -28.92 -1.00 -3.91
CA THR A 94 -28.04 -1.95 -3.25
C THR A 94 -26.80 -2.20 -4.12
N LEU A 95 -25.81 -2.87 -3.57
CA LEU A 95 -24.49 -3.00 -4.17
C LEU A 95 -24.08 -4.48 -4.12
N GLU A 96 -23.83 -5.02 -5.29
CA GLU A 96 -23.45 -6.42 -5.44
C GLU A 96 -22.06 -6.52 -6.10
N ARG A 97 -21.15 -7.27 -5.48
CA ARG A 97 -19.86 -7.57 -6.09
C ARG A 97 -20.01 -8.64 -7.16
N ILE A 98 -19.82 -8.27 -8.42
CA ILE A 98 -20.04 -9.14 -9.58
C ILE A 98 -18.75 -9.81 -10.09
N ALA A 99 -17.57 -9.25 -9.79
CA ALA A 99 -16.30 -9.85 -10.17
C ALA A 99 -15.16 -9.43 -9.22
N VAL A 100 -14.16 -10.32 -9.10
CA VAL A 100 -12.85 -10.06 -8.48
C VAL A 100 -11.80 -10.40 -9.51
N GLY A 101 -10.83 -9.51 -9.70
CA GLY A 101 -9.68 -9.74 -10.57
C GLY A 101 -8.69 -10.75 -9.99
N ASP A 102 -7.79 -11.21 -10.83
CA ASP A 102 -6.65 -12.00 -10.38
C ASP A 102 -5.76 -11.15 -9.45
N HIS A 103 -5.19 -11.82 -8.46
CA HIS A 103 -4.29 -11.20 -7.51
C HIS A 103 -2.93 -10.86 -8.15
N ILE A 104 -2.58 -9.59 -8.16
CA ILE A 104 -1.33 -9.10 -8.73
C ILE A 104 -0.33 -8.85 -7.59
N LEU A 105 0.77 -9.62 -7.58
CA LEU A 105 1.84 -9.50 -6.57
C LEU A 105 2.79 -8.33 -6.90
N LEU A 106 2.21 -7.17 -7.16
CA LEU A 106 2.93 -5.91 -7.40
C LEU A 106 2.27 -4.79 -6.61
N GLY A 107 3.09 -3.99 -5.96
CA GLY A 107 2.64 -2.86 -5.16
C GLY A 107 3.76 -1.86 -4.88
N GLY A 108 3.53 -0.96 -3.95
CA GLY A 108 4.46 0.10 -3.58
C GLY A 108 5.85 -0.38 -3.16
N ASP A 109 5.94 -1.53 -2.49
CA ASP A 109 7.21 -2.10 -2.03
C ASP A 109 8.08 -2.59 -3.18
N ASN A 110 7.46 -3.07 -4.28
CA ASN A 110 8.19 -3.44 -5.51
C ASN A 110 8.81 -2.19 -6.16
N MET A 111 8.05 -1.09 -6.20
CA MET A 111 8.56 0.20 -6.67
C MET A 111 9.75 0.68 -5.82
N ASP A 112 9.62 0.58 -4.49
CA ASP A 112 10.67 0.98 -3.54
C ASP A 112 11.95 0.17 -3.74
N LEU A 113 11.83 -1.15 -3.92
CA LEU A 113 12.96 -2.04 -4.18
C LEU A 113 13.63 -1.73 -5.52
N THR A 114 12.86 -1.48 -6.57
CA THR A 114 13.39 -1.14 -7.90
C THR A 114 14.18 0.17 -7.84
N LEU A 115 13.64 1.20 -7.19
CA LEU A 115 14.33 2.48 -7.00
C LEU A 115 15.58 2.33 -6.11
N ALA A 116 15.51 1.53 -5.06
CA ALA A 116 16.67 1.26 -4.21
C ALA A 116 17.78 0.52 -4.98
N HIS A 117 17.43 -0.41 -5.87
CA HIS A 117 18.39 -1.08 -6.73
C HIS A 117 19.07 -0.11 -7.70
N HIS A 118 18.33 0.80 -8.31
CA HIS A 118 18.87 1.88 -9.14
C HIS A 118 19.86 2.74 -8.35
N LEU A 119 19.49 3.20 -7.16
CA LEU A 119 20.34 4.00 -6.26
C LEU A 119 21.59 3.24 -5.81
N LEU A 120 21.49 1.92 -5.56
CA LEU A 120 22.63 1.07 -5.26
C LEU A 120 23.63 1.05 -6.43
N GLY A 121 23.12 1.01 -7.67
CA GLY A 121 23.93 1.15 -8.89
C GLY A 121 24.71 2.48 -8.92
N LYS A 122 24.08 3.60 -8.57
CA LYS A 122 24.73 4.92 -8.48
C LYS A 122 25.87 4.92 -7.44
N PHE A 123 25.64 4.34 -6.25
CA PHE A 123 26.70 4.20 -5.24
C PHE A 123 27.85 3.31 -5.71
N THR A 124 27.53 2.20 -6.37
CA THR A 124 28.54 1.25 -6.89
C THR A 124 29.40 1.90 -7.97
N ALA A 125 28.79 2.65 -8.90
CA ALA A 125 29.49 3.41 -9.93
C ALA A 125 30.41 4.48 -9.34
N ALA A 126 30.04 5.05 -8.17
CA ALA A 126 30.89 5.98 -7.41
C ALA A 126 31.95 5.27 -6.54
N GLY A 127 32.18 3.97 -6.72
CA GLY A 127 33.16 3.16 -5.97
C GLY A 127 32.77 2.87 -4.52
N LYS A 128 31.51 3.04 -4.14
CA LYS A 128 31.01 2.85 -2.78
C LYS A 128 30.27 1.53 -2.66
N LYS A 129 30.63 0.68 -1.69
CA LYS A 129 29.92 -0.56 -1.38
C LYS A 129 29.09 -0.38 -0.12
N LEU A 130 27.81 -0.68 -0.21
CA LEU A 130 26.86 -0.66 0.89
C LEU A 130 26.76 -2.07 1.50
N ASP A 131 26.76 -2.14 2.84
CA ASP A 131 26.47 -3.39 3.56
C ASP A 131 24.95 -3.65 3.64
N ALA A 132 24.56 -4.82 4.16
CA ALA A 132 23.17 -5.24 4.22
C ALA A 132 22.28 -4.27 5.04
N ASN A 133 22.79 -3.65 6.10
CA ASN A 133 22.04 -2.67 6.89
C ASN A 133 21.86 -1.35 6.11
N GLN A 134 22.91 -0.91 5.43
CA GLN A 134 22.87 0.25 4.58
C GLN A 134 21.93 0.06 3.38
N GLN A 135 21.90 -1.15 2.79
CA GLN A 135 20.94 -1.46 1.72
C GLN A 135 19.49 -1.45 2.22
N ARG A 136 19.22 -1.98 3.42
CA ARG A 136 17.88 -1.86 4.02
C ARG A 136 17.48 -0.40 4.27
N SER A 137 18.41 0.40 4.77
CA SER A 137 18.19 1.85 4.95
C SER A 137 17.97 2.57 3.62
N LEU A 138 18.61 2.10 2.54
CA LEU A 138 18.45 2.65 1.20
C LEU A 138 17.03 2.42 0.66
N VAL A 139 16.43 1.24 0.91
CA VAL A 139 15.04 0.97 0.54
C VAL A 139 14.09 1.97 1.21
N GLN A 140 14.27 2.22 2.51
CA GLN A 140 13.46 3.21 3.22
C GLN A 140 13.69 4.64 2.69
N ALA A 141 14.91 5.00 2.35
CA ALA A 141 15.21 6.30 1.76
C ALA A 141 14.61 6.45 0.37
N ALA A 142 14.62 5.39 -0.45
CA ALA A 142 13.99 5.34 -1.76
C ALA A 142 12.47 5.54 -1.66
N ARG A 143 11.81 4.84 -0.71
CA ARG A 143 10.39 5.01 -0.42
C ARG A 143 10.04 6.46 -0.08
N GLN A 144 10.75 7.05 0.88
CA GLN A 144 10.50 8.43 1.31
C GLN A 144 10.70 9.42 0.17
N ALA A 145 11.74 9.24 -0.64
CA ALA A 145 12.01 10.09 -1.80
C ALA A 145 10.92 9.94 -2.87
N LYS A 146 10.49 8.70 -3.17
CA LYS A 146 9.38 8.42 -4.07
C LYS A 146 8.11 9.14 -3.62
N GLU A 147 7.71 8.97 -2.37
CA GLU A 147 6.50 9.57 -1.81
C GLU A 147 6.54 11.10 -1.89
N LYS A 148 7.67 11.72 -1.55
CA LYS A 148 7.84 13.18 -1.64
C LYS A 148 7.80 13.69 -3.08
N LEU A 149 8.56 13.07 -3.98
CA LEU A 149 8.66 13.49 -5.37
C LEU A 149 7.32 13.34 -6.10
N LEU A 150 6.60 12.23 -5.87
CA LEU A 150 5.30 12.01 -6.53
C LEU A 150 4.17 12.84 -5.92
N SER A 151 4.23 13.19 -4.63
CA SER A 151 3.21 14.02 -3.97
C SER A 151 3.40 15.52 -4.20
N ASN A 152 4.59 15.97 -4.58
CA ASN A 152 4.89 17.39 -4.82
C ASN A 152 5.42 17.62 -6.25
N PRO A 153 4.57 18.08 -7.19
CA PRO A 153 4.97 18.31 -8.60
C PRO A 153 6.12 19.31 -8.79
N GLU A 154 6.32 20.23 -7.86
CA GLU A 154 7.37 21.26 -7.96
C GLU A 154 8.75 20.73 -7.54
N LEU A 155 8.81 19.51 -6.97
CA LEU A 155 10.06 18.93 -6.48
C LEU A 155 10.70 18.07 -7.56
N GLU A 156 11.86 18.50 -8.06
CA GLU A 156 12.58 17.81 -9.15
C GLU A 156 13.54 16.73 -8.66
N SER A 157 14.09 16.86 -7.44
CA SER A 157 14.99 15.86 -6.86
C SER A 157 14.89 15.80 -5.34
N GLU A 158 15.21 14.66 -4.76
CA GLU A 158 15.31 14.44 -3.30
C GLU A 158 16.68 13.84 -2.96
N PRO A 159 17.41 14.40 -1.99
CA PRO A 159 18.69 13.88 -1.56
C PRO A 159 18.52 12.54 -0.82
N ILE A 160 19.33 11.56 -1.19
CA ILE A 160 19.41 10.26 -0.56
C ILE A 160 20.66 10.21 0.31
N VAL A 161 20.48 9.98 1.61
CA VAL A 161 21.56 9.92 2.58
C VAL A 161 21.56 8.57 3.28
N VAL A 162 22.66 7.83 3.17
CA VAL A 162 22.89 6.58 3.90
C VAL A 162 24.03 6.81 4.89
N LEU A 163 23.80 6.39 6.16
CA LEU A 163 24.82 6.55 7.19
C LEU A 163 26.02 5.61 6.94
N GLY A 164 27.23 6.16 7.00
CA GLY A 164 28.46 5.39 6.88
C GLY A 164 28.69 4.45 8.08
N ARG A 165 29.61 3.48 7.92
CA ARG A 165 30.06 2.62 9.03
C ARG A 165 30.89 3.42 10.03
N GLY A 166 30.63 3.24 11.32
CA GLY A 166 31.44 3.76 12.42
C GLY A 166 30.63 4.52 13.47
N SER A 167 30.90 4.24 14.74
CA SER A 167 30.35 4.99 15.86
C SER A 167 31.02 6.36 15.91
N LYS A 168 30.21 7.41 15.86
CA LYS A 168 30.53 8.77 16.30
C LYS A 168 31.57 9.54 15.47
N LEU A 169 31.12 10.55 14.75
CA LEU A 169 31.86 11.69 14.21
C LEU A 169 32.73 11.50 12.94
N ILE A 170 33.11 10.31 12.52
CA ILE A 170 33.98 10.10 11.34
C ILE A 170 33.35 9.19 10.26
N GLY A 171 32.21 8.60 10.50
CA GLY A 171 31.47 7.82 9.48
C GLY A 171 30.88 8.75 8.44
N GLY A 172 31.55 8.90 7.30
CA GLY A 172 31.09 9.80 6.23
C GLY A 172 29.69 9.44 5.78
N LYS A 173 28.80 10.43 5.65
CA LYS A 173 27.48 10.24 5.03
C LYS A 173 27.69 9.92 3.55
N LEU A 174 27.17 8.78 3.11
CA LEU A 174 27.06 8.46 1.69
C LEU A 174 25.86 9.22 1.13
N LYS A 175 26.08 10.03 0.10
CA LYS A 175 25.03 10.85 -0.49
C LYS A 175 24.92 10.59 -1.98
N THR A 176 23.72 10.59 -2.46
CA THR A 176 23.31 10.68 -3.86
C THR A 176 21.98 11.42 -3.93
N GLU A 177 21.32 11.45 -5.05
CA GLU A 177 19.97 11.99 -5.21
C GLU A 177 19.13 11.07 -6.07
N LEU A 178 17.83 11.17 -5.93
CA LEU A 178 16.84 10.57 -6.81
C LEU A 178 16.05 11.70 -7.46
N THR A 179 15.99 11.71 -8.78
CA THR A 179 15.25 12.73 -9.53
C THR A 179 13.87 12.23 -9.92
N ARG A 180 12.96 13.15 -10.22
CA ARG A 180 11.64 12.85 -10.77
C ARG A 180 11.76 12.10 -12.09
N GLU A 181 12.62 12.56 -13.00
CA GLU A 181 12.86 11.91 -14.29
C GLU A 181 13.32 10.44 -14.12
N GLU A 182 14.20 10.18 -13.15
CA GLU A 182 14.63 8.81 -12.84
C GLU A 182 13.46 7.94 -12.37
N ILE A 183 12.60 8.47 -11.48
CA ILE A 183 11.41 7.74 -11.00
C ILE A 183 10.47 7.43 -12.16
N GLU A 184 10.11 8.42 -12.96
CA GLU A 184 9.20 8.27 -14.09
C GLU A 184 9.73 7.26 -15.09
N LYS A 185 10.98 7.36 -15.47
CA LYS A 185 11.63 6.41 -16.37
C LYS A 185 11.65 4.99 -15.81
N ILE A 186 11.99 4.80 -14.53
CA ILE A 186 12.14 3.48 -13.92
C ILE A 186 10.78 2.82 -13.69
N LEU A 187 9.76 3.58 -13.29
CA LEU A 187 8.45 3.02 -12.93
C LEU A 187 7.48 2.92 -14.12
N ILE A 188 7.73 3.65 -15.23
CA ILE A 188 6.87 3.61 -16.42
C ILE A 188 7.48 2.70 -17.50
N ASP A 189 8.80 2.74 -17.68
CA ASP A 189 9.52 2.04 -18.74
C ASP A 189 10.05 0.67 -18.30
N GLY A 190 10.05 0.34 -17.00
CA GLY A 190 10.56 -0.91 -16.41
C GLY A 190 9.45 -1.82 -15.99
#